data_3b2c6761348bf7a0f9ec3fedd8774f32
#
_entry.id   3b2c6761348bf7a0f9ec3fedd8774f32
#
_cell.length_a   1.000
_cell.length_b   1.000
_cell.length_c   1.000
_cell.angle_alpha   90.00
_cell.angle_beta   90.00
_cell.angle_gamma   90.00
#
_symmetry.space_group_name_H-M   'P 1'
#
loop_
_entity.id
_entity.type
_entity.pdbx_description
1 polymer ?
#
loop_
_entity_poly.entity_id
_entity_poly.type
_entity_poly.pdbx_seq_one_letter_code
_entity_poly.pdbx_strand_id
1 'polypeptide(L)'
;MCAVIGAHIEKPSASDLVTLANVFRESSIRGLHATGLSWVRDNRIHTMISATPAGKFVEAFDLKTTINEDGNLYLIGHCRYSTSDLNYNQPLWDESLAIVHNGVVSQEMPEKWKDLYGYDCK
;
A
#
# COMPACT_ATOMS: atom_id res chain seq x y z
N MET A 1 8.78 -6.27 -10.53
CA MET A 1 8.16 -4.93 -10.55
C MET A 1 6.97 -4.94 -9.60
N CYS A 2 6.76 -3.83 -8.91
CA CYS A 2 5.64 -3.68 -7.99
C CYS A 2 4.40 -3.11 -8.68
N ALA A 3 3.26 -3.13 -8.01
CA ALA A 3 2.07 -2.40 -8.43
C ALA A 3 1.72 -1.33 -7.40
N VAL A 4 1.30 -0.18 -7.89
CA VAL A 4 0.80 0.95 -7.10
C VAL A 4 -0.69 1.11 -7.39
N ILE A 5 -1.47 1.26 -6.34
CA ILE A 5 -2.93 1.36 -6.41
C ILE A 5 -3.36 2.67 -5.75
N GLY A 6 -4.30 3.37 -6.34
CA GLY A 6 -4.95 4.52 -5.73
C GLY A 6 -6.47 4.40 -5.88
N ALA A 7 -7.21 4.73 -4.84
CA ALA A 7 -8.67 4.75 -4.88
C ALA A 7 -9.23 5.93 -4.12
N HIS A 8 -10.15 6.63 -4.76
CA HIS A 8 -11.01 7.65 -4.18
C HIS A 8 -12.44 7.33 -4.61
N ILE A 9 -13.27 6.91 -3.67
CA ILE A 9 -14.65 6.51 -3.94
C ILE A 9 -15.57 7.20 -2.95
N GLU A 10 -16.47 8.01 -3.46
CA GLU A 10 -17.53 8.62 -2.66
C GLU A 10 -18.68 7.65 -2.49
N LYS A 11 -19.11 7.43 -1.25
CA LYS A 11 -20.23 6.53 -0.91
C LYS A 11 -20.14 5.17 -1.63
N PRO A 12 -19.05 4.41 -1.42
CA PRO A 12 -18.84 3.15 -2.14
C PRO A 12 -20.00 2.17 -1.92
N SER A 13 -20.47 1.60 -3.02
CA SER A 13 -21.42 0.49 -3.00
C SER A 13 -20.70 -0.83 -2.71
N ALA A 14 -21.47 -1.89 -2.43
CA ALA A 14 -20.92 -3.25 -2.33
C ALA A 14 -20.17 -3.65 -3.62
N SER A 15 -20.70 -3.27 -4.77
CA SER A 15 -20.10 -3.49 -6.10
C SER A 15 -18.76 -2.76 -6.25
N ASP A 16 -18.64 -1.53 -5.74
CA ASP A 16 -17.40 -0.77 -5.78
C ASP A 16 -16.31 -1.46 -4.94
N LEU A 17 -16.66 -1.98 -3.78
CA LEU A 17 -15.72 -2.70 -2.92
C LEU A 17 -15.26 -4.02 -3.55
N VAL A 18 -16.15 -4.73 -4.25
CA VAL A 18 -15.78 -5.92 -5.02
C VAL A 18 -14.82 -5.55 -6.15
N THR A 19 -15.08 -4.48 -6.87
CA THR A 19 -14.19 -3.97 -7.93
C THR A 19 -12.82 -3.63 -7.36
N LEU A 20 -12.76 -2.92 -6.24
CA LEU A 20 -11.49 -2.56 -5.58
C LEU A 20 -10.71 -3.81 -5.15
N ALA A 21 -11.39 -4.80 -4.56
CA ALA A 21 -10.76 -6.07 -4.21
C ALA A 21 -10.17 -6.77 -5.44
N ASN A 22 -10.87 -6.74 -6.57
CA ASN A 22 -10.37 -7.30 -7.83
C ASN A 22 -9.18 -6.52 -8.38
N VAL A 23 -9.15 -5.20 -8.24
CA VAL A 23 -7.95 -4.41 -8.59
C VAL A 23 -6.73 -4.89 -7.80
N PHE A 24 -6.87 -5.14 -6.50
CA PHE A 24 -5.80 -5.70 -5.69
C PHE A 24 -5.39 -7.10 -6.19
N ARG A 25 -6.35 -7.99 -6.45
CA ARG A 25 -6.05 -9.36 -6.94
C ARG A 25 -5.30 -9.34 -8.26
N GLU A 26 -5.75 -8.55 -9.22
CA GLU A 26 -5.09 -8.42 -10.53
C GLU A 26 -3.70 -7.77 -10.42
N SER A 27 -3.54 -6.82 -9.51
CA SER A 27 -2.25 -6.19 -9.24
C SER A 27 -1.22 -7.14 -8.65
N SER A 28 -1.63 -8.27 -8.08
CA SER A 28 -0.73 -9.29 -7.54
C SER A 28 0.15 -9.94 -8.61
N ILE A 29 -0.23 -9.89 -9.88
CA ILE A 29 0.61 -10.35 -11.01
C ILE A 29 1.96 -9.63 -11.00
N ARG A 30 2.01 -8.39 -10.56
CA ARG A 30 3.23 -7.58 -10.51
C ARG A 30 3.98 -7.72 -9.19
N GLY A 31 3.35 -8.21 -8.14
CA GLY A 31 3.99 -8.31 -6.83
C GLY A 31 3.27 -9.32 -5.94
N LEU A 32 3.88 -10.49 -5.79
CA LEU A 32 3.31 -11.62 -5.02
C LEU A 32 3.80 -11.70 -3.57
N HIS A 33 4.80 -10.92 -3.19
CA HIS A 33 5.51 -11.14 -1.93
C HIS A 33 4.88 -10.42 -0.75
N ALA A 34 4.31 -9.24 -0.96
CA ALA A 34 3.64 -8.50 0.09
C ALA A 34 2.58 -7.58 -0.48
N THR A 35 1.58 -7.30 0.33
CA THR A 35 0.51 -6.36 0.02
C THR A 35 0.34 -5.40 1.17
N GLY A 36 0.15 -4.13 0.86
CA GLY A 36 -0.12 -3.10 1.86
C GLY A 36 -1.08 -2.05 1.34
N LEU A 37 -1.78 -1.42 2.26
CA LEU A 37 -2.59 -0.25 1.97
C LEU A 37 -2.58 0.73 3.13
N SER A 38 -2.75 2.00 2.80
CA SER A 38 -2.98 3.08 3.77
C SER A 38 -4.25 3.81 3.40
N TRP A 39 -5.01 4.21 4.41
CA TRP A 39 -6.27 4.92 4.23
C TRP A 39 -6.42 6.04 5.24
N VAL A 40 -7.32 6.97 4.95
CA VAL A 40 -7.64 8.10 5.84
C VAL A 40 -8.94 7.83 6.57
N ARG A 41 -8.88 7.84 7.88
CA ARG A 41 -10.03 7.74 8.77
C ARG A 41 -9.74 8.46 10.09
N ASP A 42 -10.72 9.09 10.70
CA ASP A 42 -10.56 9.85 11.95
C ASP A 42 -9.45 10.92 11.85
N ASN A 43 -9.33 11.54 10.67
CA ASN A 43 -8.30 12.54 10.36
C ASN A 43 -6.86 12.02 10.56
N ARG A 44 -6.64 10.73 10.35
CA ARG A 44 -5.34 10.05 10.49
C ARG A 44 -5.10 9.12 9.34
N ILE A 45 -3.83 8.79 9.15
CA ILE A 45 -3.40 7.70 8.27
C ILE A 45 -3.40 6.40 9.06
N HIS A 46 -4.08 5.39 8.52
CA HIS A 46 -4.04 4.02 9.01
C HIS A 46 -3.38 3.16 7.94
N THR A 47 -2.63 2.16 8.36
CA THR A 47 -1.90 1.28 7.44
C THR A 47 -2.02 -0.17 7.86
N MET A 48 -2.20 -1.05 6.87
CA MET A 48 -2.13 -2.49 7.04
C MET A 48 -1.18 -3.06 5.98
N ILE A 49 -0.21 -3.83 6.42
CA ILE A 49 0.77 -4.49 5.57
C ILE A 49 0.86 -5.96 5.96
N SER A 50 0.90 -6.83 4.96
CA SER A 50 1.08 -8.27 5.16
C SER A 50 2.02 -8.83 4.09
N ALA A 51 2.90 -9.75 4.50
CA ALA A 51 3.77 -10.48 3.59
C ALA A 51 3.00 -11.63 2.90
N THR A 52 1.89 -11.27 2.25
CA THR A 52 1.01 -12.19 1.53
C THR A 52 0.60 -11.60 0.18
N PRO A 53 0.28 -12.45 -0.81
CA PRO A 53 -0.29 -11.97 -2.07
C PRO A 53 -1.61 -11.25 -1.85
N ALA A 54 -1.94 -10.33 -2.74
CA ALA A 54 -3.13 -9.50 -2.63
C ALA A 54 -4.44 -10.29 -2.55
N GLY A 55 -4.54 -11.44 -3.22
CA GLY A 55 -5.72 -12.30 -3.10
C GLY A 55 -5.98 -12.75 -1.66
N LYS A 56 -4.95 -13.20 -0.98
CA LYS A 56 -5.06 -13.58 0.45
C LYS A 56 -5.28 -12.37 1.34
N PHE A 57 -4.64 -11.24 1.01
CA PHE A 57 -4.78 -10.01 1.78
C PHE A 57 -6.24 -9.51 1.80
N VAL A 58 -6.89 -9.41 0.63
CA VAL A 58 -8.27 -8.91 0.54
C VAL A 58 -9.32 -9.91 1.02
N GLU A 59 -8.97 -11.18 1.17
CA GLU A 59 -9.81 -12.16 1.87
C GLU A 59 -9.79 -12.00 3.38
N ALA A 60 -8.63 -11.63 3.93
CA ALA A 60 -8.43 -11.46 5.37
C ALA A 60 -8.76 -10.05 5.88
N PHE A 61 -8.60 -9.03 5.04
CA PHE A 61 -8.83 -7.62 5.40
C PHE A 61 -10.12 -7.12 4.75
N ASP A 62 -11.07 -6.70 5.58
CA ASP A 62 -12.34 -6.14 5.11
C ASP A 62 -12.13 -4.67 4.65
N LEU A 63 -12.28 -4.44 3.35
CA LEU A 63 -12.14 -3.11 2.75
C LEU A 63 -13.16 -2.09 3.29
N LYS A 64 -14.27 -2.50 3.87
CA LYS A 64 -15.20 -1.60 4.56
C LYS A 64 -14.55 -0.84 5.71
N THR A 65 -13.50 -1.41 6.31
CA THR A 65 -12.73 -0.77 7.37
C THR A 65 -12.09 0.54 6.93
N THR A 66 -11.84 0.71 5.63
CA THR A 66 -11.22 1.92 5.06
C THR A 66 -12.20 3.06 4.83
N ILE A 67 -13.50 2.82 4.95
CA ILE A 67 -14.53 3.86 4.79
C ILE A 67 -14.50 4.80 6.00
N ASN A 68 -14.38 6.10 5.73
CA ASN A 68 -14.30 7.12 6.77
C ASN A 68 -15.68 7.53 7.34
N GLU A 69 -15.69 8.49 8.26
CA GLU A 69 -16.89 8.98 8.96
C GLU A 69 -17.90 9.60 8.00
N ASP A 70 -17.44 10.17 6.89
CA ASP A 70 -18.30 10.78 5.86
C ASP A 70 -18.87 9.74 4.89
N GLY A 71 -18.50 8.47 5.05
CA GLY A 71 -18.92 7.38 4.20
C GLY A 71 -18.12 7.29 2.89
N ASN A 72 -16.94 7.89 2.82
CA ASN A 72 -16.07 7.92 1.65
C ASN A 72 -14.81 7.05 1.87
N LEU A 73 -14.18 6.67 0.78
CA LEU A 73 -12.99 5.83 0.78
C LEU A 73 -11.85 6.55 0.07
N TYR A 74 -10.73 6.72 0.76
CA TYR A 74 -9.48 7.25 0.23
C TYR A 74 -8.36 6.31 0.63
N LEU A 75 -7.75 5.64 -0.33
CA LEU A 75 -6.62 4.76 -0.04
C LEU A 75 -5.56 4.75 -1.13
N ILE A 76 -4.36 4.40 -0.72
CA ILE A 76 -3.28 3.98 -1.60
C ILE A 76 -2.88 2.56 -1.23
N GLY A 77 -2.43 1.79 -2.20
CA GLY A 77 -2.05 0.40 -2.02
C GLY A 77 -0.80 0.03 -2.80
N HIS A 78 -0.19 -1.07 -2.40
CA HIS A 78 1.03 -1.57 -2.99
C HIS A 78 1.06 -3.08 -2.98
N CYS A 79 1.44 -3.66 -4.13
CA CYS A 79 1.76 -5.09 -4.24
C CYS A 79 3.24 -5.20 -4.56
N ARG A 80 4.01 -5.79 -3.66
CA ARG A 80 5.46 -5.83 -3.75
C ARG A 80 5.97 -7.08 -4.43
N TYR A 81 6.88 -6.87 -5.37
CA TYR A 81 7.82 -7.88 -5.83
C TYR A 81 9.17 -7.60 -5.17
N SER A 82 9.62 -8.50 -4.31
CA SER A 82 10.88 -8.34 -3.60
C SER A 82 11.98 -9.10 -4.29
N THR A 83 13.12 -8.44 -4.48
CA THR A 83 14.36 -9.07 -4.98
C THR A 83 15.36 -9.31 -3.85
N SER A 84 15.14 -8.78 -2.65
CA SER A 84 16.11 -8.84 -1.57
C SER A 84 15.51 -8.99 -0.17
N ASP A 85 14.81 -7.99 0.35
CA ASP A 85 14.40 -7.93 1.75
C ASP A 85 12.89 -7.80 1.89
N LEU A 86 12.27 -8.75 2.57
CA LEU A 86 10.82 -8.78 2.80
C LEU A 86 10.38 -7.92 3.99
N ASN A 87 11.32 -7.31 4.73
CA ASN A 87 11.00 -6.49 5.88
C ASN A 87 10.61 -5.05 5.51
N TYR A 88 10.94 -4.61 4.29
CA TYR A 88 10.68 -3.26 3.81
C TYR A 88 9.53 -3.23 2.83
N ASN A 89 8.32 -3.35 3.37
CA ASN A 89 7.10 -3.33 2.58
C ASN A 89 6.46 -1.93 2.60
N GLN A 90 5.64 -1.66 1.60
CA GLN A 90 4.97 -0.37 1.44
C GLN A 90 3.45 -0.52 1.67
N PRO A 91 2.74 0.56 2.01
CA PRO A 91 3.19 1.95 2.05
C PRO A 91 4.21 2.26 3.15
N LEU A 92 5.07 3.25 2.91
CA LEU A 92 5.81 3.94 3.97
C LEU A 92 4.90 5.01 4.54
N TRP A 93 4.82 5.13 5.85
CA TRP A 93 3.79 5.96 6.48
C TRP A 93 4.19 6.50 7.85
N ASP A 94 3.59 7.62 8.20
CA ASP A 94 3.49 8.13 9.56
C ASP A 94 2.03 8.56 9.83
N GLU A 95 1.76 9.28 10.89
CA GLU A 95 0.38 9.67 11.25
C GLU A 95 -0.25 10.66 10.25
N SER A 96 0.54 11.37 9.46
CA SER A 96 0.10 12.44 8.57
C SER A 96 0.31 12.16 7.10
N LEU A 97 1.17 11.20 6.75
CA LEU A 97 1.59 10.96 5.38
C LEU A 97 1.77 9.47 5.11
N ALA A 98 1.35 9.04 3.94
CA ALA A 98 1.68 7.72 3.41
C ALA A 98 2.10 7.82 1.95
N ILE A 99 3.06 7.00 1.55
CA ILE A 99 3.58 7.00 0.19
C ILE A 99 3.77 5.58 -0.31
N VAL A 100 3.46 5.37 -1.58
CA VAL A 100 3.78 4.15 -2.33
C VAL A 100 4.61 4.52 -3.55
N HIS A 101 5.53 3.66 -3.93
CA HIS A 101 6.46 3.93 -5.02
C HIS A 101 6.82 2.65 -5.76
N ASN A 102 6.85 2.71 -7.08
CA ASN A 102 7.36 1.66 -7.94
C ASN A 102 8.49 2.23 -8.79
N GLY A 103 9.73 1.86 -8.48
CA GLY A 103 10.90 2.33 -9.20
C GLY A 103 12.12 2.51 -8.30
N VAL A 104 13.09 3.25 -8.80
CA VAL A 104 14.35 3.56 -8.11
C VAL A 104 14.44 5.06 -7.89
N VAL A 105 14.52 5.48 -6.62
CA VAL A 105 14.62 6.90 -6.26
C VAL A 105 16.05 7.41 -6.38
N SER A 106 17.02 6.57 -6.05
CA SER A 106 18.44 6.91 -6.10
C SER A 106 19.25 5.80 -6.74
N GLN A 107 20.28 6.19 -7.50
CA GLN A 107 21.28 5.25 -8.06
C GLN A 107 22.33 4.86 -7.01
N GLU A 108 22.37 5.52 -5.88
CA GLU A 108 23.32 5.23 -4.81
C GLU A 108 22.91 3.98 -4.04
N MET A 109 23.92 3.26 -3.56
CA MET A 109 23.71 2.10 -2.70
C MET A 109 23.00 2.50 -1.40
N PRO A 110 22.03 1.72 -0.92
CA PRO A 110 21.28 2.04 0.31
C PRO A 110 22.16 2.30 1.53
N GLU A 111 23.31 1.66 1.64
CA GLU A 111 24.26 1.82 2.72
C GLU A 111 24.82 3.24 2.82
N LYS A 112 24.82 3.96 1.70
CA LYS A 112 25.29 5.35 1.61
C LYS A 112 24.20 6.38 1.90
N TRP A 113 22.94 5.99 1.94
CA TRP A 113 21.82 6.95 2.04
C TRP A 113 21.82 7.74 3.33
N LYS A 114 22.24 7.13 4.44
CA LYS A 114 22.34 7.81 5.72
C LYS A 114 23.34 8.97 5.65
N ASP A 115 24.51 8.73 5.08
CA ASP A 115 25.57 9.75 4.97
C ASP A 115 25.21 10.81 3.93
N LEU A 116 24.60 10.42 2.80
CA LEU A 116 24.29 11.33 1.70
C LEU A 116 23.02 12.15 1.93
N TYR A 117 21.99 11.55 2.52
CA TYR A 117 20.65 12.14 2.60
C TYR A 117 20.11 12.25 4.02
N GLY A 118 20.80 11.73 5.02
CA GLY A 118 20.33 11.70 6.39
C GLY A 118 19.21 10.69 6.69
N TYR A 119 18.92 9.78 5.77
CA TYR A 119 17.90 8.75 5.93
C TYR A 119 18.50 7.41 6.32
N ASP A 120 17.78 6.69 7.15
CA ASP A 120 18.06 5.31 7.49
C ASP A 120 16.89 4.43 7.01
N CYS A 121 16.60 4.45 5.70
CA CYS A 121 15.56 3.65 5.06
C CYS A 121 16.10 2.98 3.79
N LYS A 122 15.49 1.87 3.45
CA LYS A 122 15.84 1.09 2.26
C LYS A 122 14.71 1.04 1.27
#